data_3887347b9f4d995204f3862991ed0613
#
_entry.id   3887347b9f4d995204f3862991ed0613
#
_cell.length_a   1.000
_cell.length_b   1.000
_cell.length_c   1.000
_cell.angle_alpha   90.00
_cell.angle_beta   90.00
_cell.angle_gamma   90.00
#
_symmetry.space_group_name_H-M   'P 1'
#
loop_
_entity.id
_entity.type
_entity.pdbx_description
1 polymer ?
#
loop_
_entity_poly.entity_id
_entity_poly.type
_entity_poly.pdbx_seq_one_letter_code
_entity_poly.pdbx_strand_id
1 'polypeptide(L)'
;LKESMMLKQALSLCSSLAEKELRIEAAFFESVRVLVTRLMNKGVGKKISLPEMNARINELLKSSVQSDGVINLFSDVDKEFSLFDPKFLEEISKMKEKNLAVELLKKLIAEQVHIYRHTNVVKSQKFSEIIQRVMNAYLNGMLTNEQVIEELLNMAKQMKAAHQEGNKMGLTSEELAFYDALTK
;
A
#
# COMPACT_ATOMS: atom_id res chain seq x y z
N LEU A 1 -15.27 23.27 6.98
CA LEU A 1 -15.57 21.94 6.42
C LEU A 1 -15.60 21.94 4.89
N LYS A 2 -16.30 22.90 4.26
CA LYS A 2 -16.39 23.00 2.79
C LYS A 2 -15.04 23.33 2.15
N GLU A 3 -14.32 24.29 2.71
CA GLU A 3 -12.99 24.72 2.23
C GLU A 3 -11.96 23.60 2.28
N SER A 4 -11.93 22.80 3.35
CA SER A 4 -11.05 21.65 3.47
C SER A 4 -11.33 20.58 2.40
N MET A 5 -12.60 20.35 2.06
CA MET A 5 -12.99 19.45 0.97
C MET A 5 -12.53 19.99 -0.39
N MET A 6 -12.70 21.30 -0.64
CA MET A 6 -12.26 21.94 -1.88
C MET A 6 -10.72 21.90 -2.02
N LEU A 7 -10.00 22.15 -0.93
CA LEU A 7 -8.54 22.03 -0.91
C LEU A 7 -8.06 20.60 -1.27
N LYS A 8 -8.70 19.60 -0.68
CA LYS A 8 -8.39 18.19 -1.00
C LYS A 8 -8.66 17.88 -2.48
N GLN A 9 -9.79 18.34 -3.02
CA GLN A 9 -10.13 18.14 -4.43
C GLN A 9 -9.10 18.82 -5.35
N ALA A 10 -8.70 20.06 -5.06
CA ALA A 10 -7.68 20.76 -5.82
C ALA A 10 -6.33 20.03 -5.77
N LEU A 11 -5.90 19.60 -4.58
CA LEU A 11 -4.65 18.85 -4.43
C LEU A 11 -4.69 17.49 -5.12
N SER A 12 -5.82 16.83 -5.22
CA SER A 12 -5.93 15.56 -5.94
C SER A 12 -5.63 15.68 -7.44
N LEU A 13 -5.85 16.88 -8.02
CA LEU A 13 -5.56 17.17 -9.42
C LEU A 13 -4.09 17.53 -9.68
N CYS A 14 -3.38 18.04 -8.67
CA CYS A 14 -2.01 18.53 -8.81
C CYS A 14 -1.05 17.97 -7.75
N SER A 15 -1.33 16.78 -7.21
CA SER A 15 -0.58 16.20 -6.09
C SER A 15 0.92 16.00 -6.37
N SER A 16 1.29 15.70 -7.63
CA SER A 16 2.68 15.55 -8.05
C SER A 16 3.45 16.87 -8.08
N LEU A 17 2.75 18.00 -8.22
CA LEU A 17 3.33 19.35 -8.27
C LEU A 17 3.35 20.04 -6.90
N ALA A 18 2.53 19.54 -5.95
CA ALA A 18 2.43 20.12 -4.62
C ALA A 18 3.61 19.70 -3.74
N GLU A 19 4.14 20.64 -2.97
CA GLU A 19 5.18 20.38 -1.97
C GLU A 19 4.69 19.40 -0.90
N LYS A 20 5.62 18.65 -0.31
CA LYS A 20 5.31 17.61 0.69
C LYS A 20 4.61 18.21 1.92
N GLU A 21 5.07 19.36 2.39
CA GLU A 21 4.52 20.08 3.53
C GLU A 21 3.06 20.44 3.29
N LEU A 22 2.72 20.99 2.13
CA LEU A 22 1.36 21.35 1.76
C LEU A 22 0.43 20.14 1.73
N ARG A 23 0.93 19.00 1.24
CA ARG A 23 0.13 17.75 1.24
C ARG A 23 -0.14 17.24 2.65
N ILE A 24 0.85 17.35 3.56
CA ILE A 24 0.70 16.94 4.97
C ILE A 24 -0.33 17.84 5.68
N GLU A 25 -0.23 19.15 5.49
CA GLU A 25 -1.20 20.11 6.04
C GLU A 25 -2.62 19.86 5.55
N ALA A 26 -2.78 19.64 4.24
CA ALA A 26 -4.09 19.33 3.67
C ALA A 26 -4.66 18.00 4.20
N ALA A 27 -3.82 16.98 4.37
CA ALA A 27 -4.22 15.70 4.96
C ALA A 27 -4.65 15.86 6.43
N PHE A 28 -3.98 16.73 7.19
CA PHE A 28 -4.36 17.07 8.56
C PHE A 28 -5.76 17.72 8.61
N PHE A 29 -6.00 18.77 7.80
CA PHE A 29 -7.31 19.43 7.76
C PHE A 29 -8.42 18.50 7.29
N GLU A 30 -8.16 17.61 6.35
CA GLU A 30 -9.13 16.60 5.93
C GLU A 30 -9.45 15.60 7.04
N SER A 31 -8.46 15.17 7.80
CA SER A 31 -8.65 14.28 8.95
C SER A 31 -9.52 14.94 10.03
N VAL A 32 -9.27 16.21 10.33
CA VAL A 32 -10.09 17.02 11.25
C VAL A 32 -11.52 17.14 10.70
N ARG A 33 -11.68 17.45 9.41
CA ARG A 33 -12.99 17.53 8.76
C ARG A 33 -13.80 16.24 8.92
N VAL A 34 -13.18 15.09 8.63
CA VAL A 34 -13.82 13.78 8.74
C VAL A 34 -14.25 13.51 10.17
N LEU A 35 -13.39 13.81 11.15
CA LEU A 35 -13.70 13.63 12.57
C LEU A 35 -14.89 14.50 13.01
N VAL A 36 -14.87 15.79 12.68
CA VAL A 36 -15.94 16.73 13.00
C VAL A 36 -17.25 16.29 12.34
N THR A 37 -17.21 15.89 11.07
CA THR A 37 -18.40 15.39 10.36
C THR A 37 -18.97 14.15 11.04
N ARG A 38 -18.12 13.21 11.49
CA ARG A 38 -18.57 12.03 12.25
C ARG A 38 -19.20 12.37 13.58
N LEU A 39 -18.64 13.36 14.30
CA LEU A 39 -19.19 13.83 15.56
C LEU A 39 -20.54 14.53 15.38
N MET A 40 -20.67 15.36 14.35
CA MET A 40 -21.92 16.06 14.03
C MET A 40 -23.02 15.10 13.56
N ASN A 41 -22.67 14.05 12.82
CA ASN A 41 -23.60 13.06 12.28
C ASN A 41 -23.91 11.89 13.24
N LYS A 42 -23.47 11.96 14.48
CA LYS A 42 -23.73 10.91 15.51
C LYS A 42 -25.22 10.67 15.84
N GLY A 43 -26.14 11.32 15.16
CA GLY A 43 -27.57 11.16 15.37
C GLY A 43 -28.44 11.03 14.11
N VAL A 44 -27.88 11.18 12.93
CA VAL A 44 -28.70 11.27 11.69
C VAL A 44 -28.07 10.39 10.60
N GLY A 45 -28.66 9.25 10.36
CA GLY A 45 -28.43 8.48 9.15
C GLY A 45 -28.38 6.96 9.40
N LYS A 46 -29.19 6.21 8.67
CA LYS A 46 -29.04 4.75 8.53
C LYS A 46 -27.57 4.48 8.13
N LYS A 47 -26.83 3.80 9.00
CA LYS A 47 -25.50 3.32 8.66
C LYS A 47 -25.68 2.31 7.52
N ILE A 48 -25.28 2.72 6.30
CA ILE A 48 -25.16 1.76 5.21
C ILE A 48 -24.17 0.70 5.67
N SER A 49 -24.59 -0.56 5.67
CA SER A 49 -23.71 -1.65 6.06
C SER A 49 -22.55 -1.80 5.07
N LEU A 50 -21.39 -2.26 5.54
CA LEU A 50 -20.24 -2.53 4.65
C LEU A 50 -20.61 -3.42 3.44
N PRO A 51 -21.40 -4.50 3.59
CA PRO A 51 -21.88 -5.28 2.44
C PRO A 51 -22.72 -4.48 1.46
N GLU A 52 -23.62 -3.60 1.93
CA GLU A 52 -24.45 -2.74 1.08
C GLU A 52 -23.61 -1.68 0.36
N MET A 53 -22.62 -1.11 1.02
CA MET A 53 -21.68 -0.17 0.40
C MET A 53 -20.85 -0.86 -0.68
N ASN A 54 -20.32 -2.05 -0.41
CA ASN A 54 -19.57 -2.84 -1.38
C ASN A 54 -20.42 -3.25 -2.58
N ALA A 55 -21.70 -3.61 -2.37
CA ALA A 55 -22.63 -3.90 -3.45
C ALA A 55 -22.86 -2.69 -4.35
N ARG A 56 -23.05 -1.49 -3.80
CA ARG A 56 -23.21 -0.24 -4.56
C ARG A 56 -21.94 0.15 -5.31
N ILE A 57 -20.76 -0.02 -4.69
CA ILE A 57 -19.47 0.22 -5.36
C ILE A 57 -19.31 -0.75 -6.53
N ASN A 58 -19.60 -2.03 -6.35
CA ASN A 58 -19.51 -3.02 -7.43
C ASN A 58 -20.50 -2.74 -8.56
N GLU A 59 -21.69 -2.26 -8.27
CA GLU A 59 -22.68 -1.88 -9.27
C GLU A 59 -22.22 -0.63 -10.07
N LEU A 60 -21.67 0.39 -9.40
CA LEU A 60 -21.06 1.53 -10.04
C LEU A 60 -19.86 1.15 -10.90
N LEU A 61 -18.99 0.27 -10.41
CA LEU A 61 -17.86 -0.25 -11.19
C LEU A 61 -18.33 -0.99 -12.43
N LYS A 62 -19.32 -1.88 -12.32
CA LYS A 62 -19.89 -2.62 -13.47
C LYS A 62 -20.51 -1.69 -14.52
N SER A 63 -21.14 -0.59 -14.09
CA SER A 63 -21.75 0.38 -15.01
C SER A 63 -20.74 1.35 -15.63
N SER A 64 -19.58 1.56 -14.96
CA SER A 64 -18.56 2.53 -15.38
C SER A 64 -17.45 1.89 -16.21
N VAL A 65 -17.23 0.59 -16.08
CA VAL A 65 -16.18 -0.14 -16.81
C VAL A 65 -16.76 -0.66 -18.11
N GLN A 66 -16.63 0.10 -19.18
CA GLN A 66 -16.61 -0.46 -20.53
C GLN A 66 -15.23 -1.11 -20.70
N SER A 67 -15.23 -2.44 -20.68
CA SER A 67 -14.00 -3.21 -20.89
C SER A 67 -13.68 -3.26 -22.38
N ASP A 68 -12.64 -2.57 -22.80
CA ASP A 68 -12.01 -2.75 -24.11
C ASP A 68 -11.17 -4.06 -24.20
N GLY A 69 -11.54 -5.05 -23.41
CA GLY A 69 -10.85 -6.32 -23.28
C GLY A 69 -10.05 -6.40 -21.97
N VAL A 70 -10.06 -7.58 -21.38
CA VAL A 70 -9.16 -7.90 -20.26
C VAL A 70 -7.78 -8.10 -20.83
N ILE A 71 -6.90 -7.10 -20.73
CA ILE A 71 -5.48 -7.32 -20.93
C ILE A 71 -5.01 -8.11 -19.71
N ASN A 72 -4.87 -9.42 -19.90
CA ASN A 72 -4.26 -10.26 -18.90
C ASN A 72 -2.75 -9.97 -18.90
N LEU A 73 -2.31 -9.01 -18.09
CA LEU A 73 -0.90 -8.63 -17.93
C LEU A 73 -0.04 -9.79 -17.41
N PHE A 74 -0.66 -10.90 -17.05
CA PHE A 74 -0.04 -12.07 -16.42
C PHE A 74 -0.20 -13.36 -17.24
N SER A 75 -0.76 -13.30 -18.49
CA SER A 75 -1.00 -14.49 -19.30
C SER A 75 0.27 -15.20 -19.78
N ASP A 76 1.40 -14.49 -19.84
CA ASP A 76 2.70 -15.04 -20.23
C ASP A 76 3.63 -15.37 -19.05
N VAL A 77 3.07 -15.39 -17.83
CA VAL A 77 3.87 -15.47 -16.63
C VAL A 77 3.62 -16.77 -15.88
N ASP A 78 4.13 -17.86 -16.43
CA ASP A 78 4.45 -19.09 -15.69
C ASP A 78 5.76 -19.00 -14.89
N LYS A 79 6.32 -17.79 -14.75
CA LYS A 79 7.50 -17.55 -13.91
C LYS A 79 7.03 -17.03 -12.57
N GLU A 80 7.38 -17.74 -11.50
CA GLU A 80 7.27 -17.27 -10.14
C GLU A 80 7.82 -15.85 -10.05
N PHE A 81 6.94 -14.86 -9.96
CA PHE A 81 7.33 -13.47 -9.69
C PHE A 81 7.95 -13.41 -8.31
N SER A 82 9.24 -13.39 -8.28
CA SER A 82 9.94 -13.20 -7.03
C SER A 82 10.05 -11.71 -6.73
N LEU A 83 9.49 -11.28 -5.60
CA LEU A 83 9.71 -9.95 -5.02
C LEU A 83 11.21 -9.62 -4.93
N PHE A 84 12.08 -10.61 -5.01
CA PHE A 84 13.53 -10.51 -4.88
C PHE A 84 14.29 -10.46 -6.22
N ASP A 85 13.58 -10.51 -7.36
CA ASP A 85 14.20 -10.35 -8.67
C ASP A 85 14.41 -8.86 -8.99
N PRO A 86 15.67 -8.40 -9.15
CA PRO A 86 15.97 -7.01 -9.46
C PRO A 86 15.40 -6.54 -10.80
N LYS A 87 15.35 -7.42 -11.80
CA LYS A 87 14.83 -7.09 -13.14
C LYS A 87 13.33 -6.81 -13.07
N PHE A 88 12.61 -7.66 -12.34
CA PHE A 88 11.17 -7.49 -12.13
C PHE A 88 10.85 -6.20 -11.37
N LEU A 89 11.59 -5.87 -10.31
CA LEU A 89 11.42 -4.61 -9.59
C LEU A 89 11.71 -3.38 -10.47
N GLU A 90 12.69 -3.49 -11.38
CA GLU A 90 12.99 -2.44 -12.33
C GLU A 90 11.86 -2.26 -13.36
N GLU A 91 11.28 -3.35 -13.87
CA GLU A 91 10.13 -3.32 -14.78
C GLU A 91 8.92 -2.65 -14.12
N ILE A 92 8.60 -3.02 -12.88
CA ILE A 92 7.51 -2.38 -12.13
C ILE A 92 7.75 -0.87 -11.99
N SER A 93 8.98 -0.45 -11.69
CA SER A 93 9.30 0.97 -11.53
C SER A 93 9.07 1.80 -12.82
N LYS A 94 9.21 1.14 -13.98
CA LYS A 94 9.04 1.73 -15.32
C LYS A 94 7.61 1.64 -15.87
N MET A 95 6.69 0.95 -15.17
CA MET A 95 5.30 0.84 -15.61
C MET A 95 4.66 2.22 -15.77
N LYS A 96 3.90 2.39 -16.86
CA LYS A 96 3.16 3.64 -17.13
C LYS A 96 2.01 3.82 -16.13
N GLU A 97 1.31 2.76 -15.84
CA GLU A 97 0.16 2.70 -14.93
C GLU A 97 0.65 2.62 -13.46
N LYS A 98 1.00 3.77 -12.89
CA LYS A 98 1.58 3.85 -11.55
C LYS A 98 0.68 3.25 -10.45
N ASN A 99 -0.64 3.40 -10.58
CA ASN A 99 -1.59 2.80 -9.63
C ASN A 99 -1.52 1.27 -9.63
N LEU A 100 -1.35 0.66 -10.82
CA LEU A 100 -1.20 -0.78 -10.97
C LEU A 100 0.13 -1.27 -10.37
N ALA A 101 1.21 -0.51 -10.58
CA ALA A 101 2.51 -0.79 -9.96
C ALA A 101 2.43 -0.78 -8.43
N VAL A 102 1.72 0.18 -7.83
CA VAL A 102 1.49 0.25 -6.38
C VAL A 102 0.74 -0.98 -5.87
N GLU A 103 -0.37 -1.35 -6.51
CA GLU A 103 -1.17 -2.51 -6.08
C GLU A 103 -0.41 -3.82 -6.25
N LEU A 104 0.38 -3.97 -7.30
CA LEU A 104 1.21 -5.16 -7.52
C LEU A 104 2.29 -5.30 -6.44
N LEU A 105 3.06 -4.24 -6.17
CA LEU A 105 4.08 -4.24 -5.11
C LEU A 105 3.46 -4.52 -3.74
N LYS A 106 2.35 -3.85 -3.43
CA LYS A 106 1.61 -4.07 -2.19
C LYS A 106 1.19 -5.53 -2.02
N LYS A 107 0.67 -6.17 -3.08
CA LYS A 107 0.27 -7.58 -3.07
C LYS A 107 1.46 -8.49 -2.78
N LEU A 108 2.56 -8.33 -3.54
CA LEU A 108 3.75 -9.17 -3.38
C LEU A 108 4.40 -9.02 -2.00
N ILE A 109 4.46 -7.79 -1.47
CA ILE A 109 4.97 -7.53 -0.13
C ILE A 109 4.06 -8.17 0.93
N ALA A 110 2.73 -8.07 0.76
CA ALA A 110 1.79 -8.68 1.68
C ALA A 110 1.89 -10.21 1.69
N GLU A 111 2.08 -10.84 0.55
CA GLU A 111 2.33 -12.28 0.44
C GLU A 111 3.62 -12.68 1.18
N GLN A 112 4.70 -11.93 1.01
CA GLN A 112 5.95 -12.18 1.72
C GLN A 112 5.83 -11.96 3.23
N VAL A 113 5.11 -10.94 3.67
CA VAL A 113 4.78 -10.72 5.09
C VAL A 113 3.96 -11.88 5.65
N HIS A 114 3.05 -12.44 4.86
CA HIS A 114 2.28 -13.62 5.26
C HIS A 114 3.19 -14.85 5.46
N ILE A 115 4.16 -15.07 4.59
CA ILE A 115 5.17 -16.13 4.76
C ILE A 115 5.95 -15.90 6.06
N TYR A 116 6.41 -14.68 6.33
CA TYR A 116 7.11 -14.37 7.58
C TYR A 116 6.25 -14.58 8.83
N ARG A 117 4.93 -14.47 8.74
CA ARG A 117 4.03 -14.74 9.88
C ARG A 117 4.19 -16.17 10.42
N HIS A 118 4.52 -17.11 9.56
CA HIS A 118 4.73 -18.51 9.90
C HIS A 118 6.20 -18.88 10.17
N THR A 119 7.15 -18.09 9.66
CA THR A 119 8.58 -18.41 9.73
C THR A 119 9.34 -17.50 10.68
N ASN A 120 8.96 -16.20 10.78
CA ASN A 120 9.65 -15.21 11.62
C ASN A 120 8.69 -14.08 12.01
N VAL A 121 8.08 -14.21 13.18
CA VAL A 121 7.06 -13.28 13.68
C VAL A 121 7.61 -11.85 13.83
N VAL A 122 8.86 -11.69 14.24
CA VAL A 122 9.52 -10.37 14.41
C VAL A 122 9.60 -9.64 13.08
N LYS A 123 10.10 -10.31 12.03
CA LYS A 123 10.15 -9.74 10.67
C LYS A 123 8.75 -9.48 10.12
N SER A 124 7.79 -10.38 10.36
CA SER A 124 6.39 -10.16 9.95
C SER A 124 5.81 -8.90 10.58
N GLN A 125 5.97 -8.70 11.88
CA GLN A 125 5.47 -7.51 12.57
C GLN A 125 6.11 -6.24 12.02
N LYS A 126 7.45 -6.20 11.94
CA LYS A 126 8.21 -5.07 11.43
C LYS A 126 7.73 -4.64 10.04
N PHE A 127 7.64 -5.57 9.10
CA PHE A 127 7.24 -5.26 7.73
C PHE A 127 5.74 -4.96 7.61
N SER A 128 4.88 -5.56 8.44
CA SER A 128 3.45 -5.19 8.52
C SER A 128 3.26 -3.73 8.94
N GLU A 129 4.00 -3.26 9.93
CA GLU A 129 3.93 -1.88 10.41
C GLU A 129 4.41 -0.89 9.34
N ILE A 130 5.49 -1.22 8.62
CA ILE A 130 6.02 -0.37 7.55
C ILE A 130 5.00 -0.25 6.41
N ILE A 131 4.45 -1.37 5.90
CA ILE A 131 3.49 -1.32 4.80
C ILE A 131 2.22 -0.57 5.20
N GLN A 132 1.71 -0.77 6.43
CA GLN A 132 0.55 -0.03 6.91
C GLN A 132 0.81 1.46 6.97
N ARG A 133 1.96 1.88 7.48
CA ARG A 133 2.36 3.30 7.54
C ARG A 133 2.44 3.93 6.15
N VAL A 134 3.13 3.26 5.21
CA VAL A 134 3.29 3.74 3.84
C VAL A 134 1.95 3.84 3.13
N MET A 135 1.11 2.80 3.23
CA MET A 135 -0.21 2.79 2.61
C MET A 135 -1.16 3.81 3.23
N ASN A 136 -1.12 4.02 4.54
CA ASN A 136 -1.90 5.07 5.19
C ASN A 136 -1.47 6.47 4.72
N ALA A 137 -0.17 6.73 4.60
CA ALA A 137 0.34 7.98 4.08
C ALA A 137 -0.10 8.22 2.62
N TYR A 138 -0.06 7.18 1.79
CA TYR A 138 -0.54 7.23 0.41
C TYR A 138 -2.04 7.50 0.32
N LEU A 139 -2.86 6.74 1.05
CA LEU A 139 -4.32 6.90 1.04
C LEU A 139 -4.78 8.27 1.57
N ASN A 140 -4.01 8.87 2.46
CA ASN A 140 -4.26 10.22 2.96
C ASN A 140 -3.68 11.33 2.06
N GLY A 141 -3.08 10.98 0.91
CA GLY A 141 -2.53 11.94 -0.05
C GLY A 141 -1.21 12.60 0.38
N MET A 142 -0.54 12.05 1.39
CA MET A 142 0.77 12.54 1.84
C MET A 142 1.92 12.09 0.94
N LEU A 143 1.73 10.99 0.20
CA LEU A 143 2.68 10.45 -0.78
C LEU A 143 2.07 10.47 -2.18
N THR A 144 2.90 10.78 -3.18
CA THR A 144 2.54 10.60 -4.60
C THR A 144 2.71 9.15 -5.01
N ASN A 145 2.19 8.77 -6.20
CA ASN A 145 2.36 7.42 -6.75
C ASN A 145 3.83 7.03 -6.88
N GLU A 146 4.69 7.95 -7.32
CA GLU A 146 6.12 7.73 -7.46
C GLU A 146 6.77 7.49 -6.11
N GLN A 147 6.44 8.30 -5.11
CA GLN A 147 6.99 8.18 -3.77
C GLN A 147 6.58 6.87 -3.08
N VAL A 148 5.33 6.45 -3.21
CA VAL A 148 4.91 5.18 -2.63
C VAL A 148 5.56 3.98 -3.32
N ILE A 149 5.75 4.04 -4.65
CA ILE A 149 6.50 3.00 -5.38
C ILE A 149 7.94 2.92 -4.87
N GLU A 150 8.61 4.05 -4.70
CA GLU A 150 9.98 4.10 -4.17
C GLU A 150 10.07 3.50 -2.76
N GLU A 151 9.16 3.85 -1.86
CA GLU A 151 9.08 3.29 -0.50
C GLU A 151 8.85 1.77 -0.52
N LEU A 152 7.94 1.28 -1.36
CA LEU A 152 7.67 -0.15 -1.50
C LEU A 152 8.86 -0.91 -2.12
N LEU A 153 9.57 -0.32 -3.10
CA LEU A 153 10.78 -0.89 -3.67
C LEU A 153 11.92 -0.96 -2.62
N ASN A 154 12.07 0.08 -1.80
CA ASN A 154 13.03 0.07 -0.70
C ASN A 154 12.69 -1.01 0.34
N MET A 155 11.40 -1.18 0.63
CA MET A 155 10.94 -2.24 1.51
C MET A 155 11.24 -3.63 0.92
N ALA A 156 11.02 -3.87 -0.37
CA ALA A 156 11.38 -5.12 -1.04
C ALA A 156 12.88 -5.42 -0.95
N LYS A 157 13.75 -4.41 -1.11
CA LYS A 157 15.19 -4.54 -0.92
C LYS A 157 15.56 -4.91 0.52
N GLN A 158 14.91 -4.31 1.52
CA GLN A 158 15.12 -4.66 2.92
C GLN A 158 14.67 -6.09 3.22
N MET A 159 13.54 -6.53 2.66
CA MET A 159 13.06 -7.91 2.81
C MET A 159 14.02 -8.91 2.17
N LYS A 160 14.58 -8.59 0.99
CA LYS A 160 15.62 -9.41 0.35
C LYS A 160 16.86 -9.52 1.23
N ALA A 161 17.35 -8.41 1.78
CA ALA A 161 18.49 -8.42 2.69
C ALA A 161 18.21 -9.26 3.95
N ALA A 162 17.03 -9.09 4.54
CA ALA A 162 16.59 -9.87 5.70
C ALA A 162 16.44 -11.37 5.41
N HIS A 163 16.03 -11.72 4.17
CA HIS A 163 15.98 -13.13 3.76
C HIS A 163 17.37 -13.77 3.64
N GLN A 164 18.35 -12.99 3.18
CA GLN A 164 19.74 -13.47 3.00
C GLN A 164 20.57 -13.46 4.30
N GLU A 165 20.07 -12.82 5.35
CA GLU A 165 20.80 -12.64 6.61
C GLU A 165 21.12 -13.97 7.30
N GLY A 166 20.17 -14.90 7.36
CA GLY A 166 20.37 -16.24 7.89
C GLY A 166 21.48 -16.99 7.17
N ASN A 167 21.50 -16.96 5.84
CA ASN A 167 22.53 -17.61 5.03
C ASN A 167 23.92 -17.03 5.30
N LYS A 168 24.03 -15.72 5.51
CA LYS A 168 25.30 -15.05 5.83
C LYS A 168 25.82 -15.42 7.23
N MET A 169 24.91 -15.66 8.16
CA MET A 169 25.24 -16.04 9.54
C MET A 169 25.39 -17.55 9.72
N GLY A 170 25.12 -18.35 8.67
CA GLY A 170 25.13 -19.81 8.75
C GLY A 170 23.99 -20.39 9.59
N LEU A 171 22.91 -19.62 9.78
CA LEU A 171 21.76 -20.00 10.57
C LEU A 171 20.64 -20.54 9.67
N THR A 172 19.92 -21.54 10.16
CA THR A 172 18.65 -21.98 9.58
C THR A 172 17.59 -20.91 9.76
N SER A 173 16.46 -21.02 9.05
CA SER A 173 15.34 -20.07 9.18
C SER A 173 14.78 -20.04 10.61
N GLU A 174 14.75 -21.16 11.30
CA GLU A 174 14.25 -21.27 12.67
C GLU A 174 15.22 -20.65 13.68
N GLU A 175 16.53 -20.91 13.52
CA GLU A 175 17.58 -20.29 14.35
C GLU A 175 17.62 -18.78 14.18
N LEU A 176 17.44 -18.28 12.94
CA LEU A 176 17.35 -16.85 12.67
C LEU A 176 16.11 -16.21 13.32
N ALA A 177 14.95 -16.89 13.26
CA ALA A 177 13.74 -16.39 13.91
C ALA A 177 13.91 -16.31 15.45
N PHE A 178 14.57 -17.28 16.04
CA PHE A 178 14.89 -17.29 17.47
C PHE A 178 15.91 -16.19 17.83
N TYR A 179 16.93 -16.00 17.02
CA TYR A 179 17.91 -14.93 17.17
C TYR A 179 17.24 -13.55 17.11
N ASP A 180 16.38 -13.31 16.11
CA ASP A 180 15.63 -12.06 15.96
C ASP A 180 14.70 -11.79 17.16
N ALA A 181 14.14 -12.83 17.76
CA ALA A 181 13.30 -12.70 18.94
C ALA A 181 14.09 -12.33 20.22
N LEU A 182 15.35 -12.74 20.32
CA LEU A 182 16.21 -12.43 21.46
C LEU A 182 16.89 -11.05 21.37
N THR A 183 17.09 -10.54 20.16
CA THR A 183 17.82 -9.29 19.91
C THR A 183 16.94 -8.07 19.76
N LYS A 184 15.61 -8.23 19.92
CA LYS A 184 14.60 -7.16 19.80
C LYS A 184 14.55 -6.22 21.00
#